data_30de586182fa6a8d3853f9a3ddcabf48
#
_entry.id   30de586182fa6a8d3853f9a3ddcabf48
#
_cell.length_a   1.000
_cell.length_b   1.000
_cell.length_c   1.000
_cell.angle_alpha   90.00
_cell.angle_beta   90.00
_cell.angle_gamma   90.00
#
_symmetry.space_group_name_H-M   'P 1'
#
loop_
_entity.id
_entity.type
_entity.pdbx_description
1 polymer ?
#
loop_
_entity_poly.entity_id
_entity_poly.type
_entity_poly.pdbx_seq_one_letter_code
_entity_poly.pdbx_strand_id
1 'polypeptide(L)'
;MQKQRRLLLTAAIAAPSLWTGRALASSPTREKAVFATNWKAQAAHGGFYQAIVDGTYDKFGLAVEIRPGGPQVNNRPLLPAGRIDFLMTGNLLHSFDNVKQGVPVVAVAAMFQKDPQALLAHPGQGFEKFEALKSAPIALIAKDGQFTWWQWLKVRHGFRDEALRPYNYNLGPFLANKRAIQQGYSVAEPIYVEKQGGFKPVVHLLADHGFSTYSTLIETTRETVAKRPEYVQKFVDASILGWASYMNGDRSRANALMLKENPEMTVEELEASVALMKAQGIVDSGEARTNGIGAMNAARIKDFYDNMVQAGLYKAGEVDLAKVVDTRFVNRKVGMGTGKSLRP
;
A
#
# COMPACT_ATOMS: atom_id res chain seq x y z
N MET A 1 -19.14 82.34 65.68
CA MET A 1 -20.10 81.66 64.80
C MET A 1 -19.28 80.87 63.74
N GLN A 2 -19.05 79.55 63.95
CA GLN A 2 -18.34 78.71 63.01
C GLN A 2 -19.24 77.53 62.66
N LYS A 3 -19.57 77.39 61.39
CA LYS A 3 -20.36 76.26 60.80
C LYS A 3 -19.38 75.15 60.50
N GLN A 4 -19.51 74.01 61.18
CA GLN A 4 -18.82 72.77 60.85
C GLN A 4 -19.52 72.13 59.66
N ARG A 5 -18.75 71.85 58.55
CA ARG A 5 -19.17 71.00 57.44
C ARG A 5 -18.71 69.56 57.72
N ARG A 6 -19.66 68.63 57.82
CA ARG A 6 -19.41 67.19 57.88
C ARG A 6 -19.15 66.68 56.46
N LEU A 7 -17.96 66.13 56.22
CA LEU A 7 -17.66 65.34 55.03
C LEU A 7 -18.17 63.90 55.27
N LEU A 8 -19.03 63.43 54.38
CA LEU A 8 -19.41 62.01 54.25
C LEU A 8 -18.42 61.33 53.30
N LEU A 9 -17.58 60.41 53.84
CA LEU A 9 -16.76 59.50 53.04
C LEU A 9 -17.67 58.34 52.59
N THR A 10 -17.93 58.23 51.28
CA THR A 10 -18.50 57.05 50.63
C THR A 10 -17.37 56.08 50.27
N ALA A 11 -17.31 54.96 50.99
CA ALA A 11 -16.41 53.87 50.67
C ALA A 11 -16.95 53.07 49.43
N ALA A 12 -16.24 53.13 48.31
CA ALA A 12 -16.51 52.29 47.14
C ALA A 12 -15.93 50.90 47.37
N ILE A 13 -16.78 49.90 47.51
CA ILE A 13 -16.39 48.48 47.54
C ILE A 13 -16.08 48.06 46.13
N ALA A 14 -14.81 47.88 45.81
CA ALA A 14 -14.38 47.26 44.55
C ALA A 14 -14.54 45.74 44.65
N ALA A 15 -15.49 45.16 43.89
CA ALA A 15 -15.63 43.72 43.74
C ALA A 15 -14.52 43.19 42.79
N PRO A 16 -13.79 42.12 43.17
CA PRO A 16 -12.84 41.51 42.26
C PRO A 16 -13.59 40.75 41.13
N SER A 17 -13.47 41.24 39.90
CA SER A 17 -13.92 40.52 38.71
C SER A 17 -13.01 39.30 38.51
N LEU A 18 -13.51 38.13 38.84
CA LEU A 18 -12.90 36.84 38.47
C LEU A 18 -12.97 36.71 36.94
N TRP A 19 -11.90 37.09 36.26
CA TRP A 19 -11.67 36.71 34.86
C TRP A 19 -11.40 35.22 34.84
N THR A 20 -12.45 34.40 34.60
CA THR A 20 -12.30 33.03 34.20
C THR A 20 -11.70 33.03 32.79
N GLY A 21 -10.38 33.01 32.72
CA GLY A 21 -9.66 32.75 31.46
C GLY A 21 -10.05 31.38 30.96
N ARG A 22 -10.95 31.36 29.95
CA ARG A 22 -11.25 30.18 29.18
C ARG A 22 -9.97 29.83 28.46
N ALA A 23 -9.19 28.88 28.98
CA ALA A 23 -8.06 28.31 28.27
C ALA A 23 -8.58 27.80 26.94
N LEU A 24 -8.23 28.50 25.87
CA LEU A 24 -8.41 27.98 24.52
C LEU A 24 -7.58 26.71 24.49
N ALA A 25 -8.24 25.54 24.55
CA ALA A 25 -7.61 24.27 24.33
C ALA A 25 -6.96 24.35 22.93
N SER A 26 -5.64 24.49 22.90
CA SER A 26 -4.88 24.37 21.66
C SER A 26 -5.21 23.01 21.08
N SER A 27 -5.77 23.00 19.89
CA SER A 27 -5.96 21.74 19.16
C SER A 27 -4.64 21.00 19.17
N PRO A 28 -4.61 19.71 19.56
CA PRO A 28 -3.36 18.96 19.63
C PRO A 28 -2.69 19.06 18.26
N THR A 29 -1.44 19.52 18.24
CA THR A 29 -0.63 19.61 17.02
C THR A 29 -0.46 18.21 16.47
N ARG A 30 -1.04 17.96 15.27
CA ARG A 30 -0.90 16.68 14.58
C ARG A 30 0.55 16.48 14.14
N GLU A 31 1.06 15.28 14.37
CA GLU A 31 2.41 14.91 13.99
C GLU A 31 2.48 14.69 12.47
N LYS A 32 3.40 15.35 11.78
CA LYS A 32 3.57 15.20 10.34
C LYS A 32 4.05 13.79 9.98
N ALA A 33 3.47 13.22 8.92
CA ALA A 33 3.93 11.96 8.33
C ALA A 33 3.93 12.08 6.79
N VAL A 34 5.09 11.88 6.18
CA VAL A 34 5.22 11.86 4.72
C VAL A 34 5.29 10.41 4.27
N PHE A 35 4.29 10.01 3.49
CA PHE A 35 4.17 8.66 2.93
C PHE A 35 4.31 8.70 1.40
N ALA A 36 5.28 8.00 0.85
CA ALA A 36 5.43 7.89 -0.60
C ALA A 36 4.90 6.55 -1.13
N THR A 37 4.20 6.60 -2.27
CA THR A 37 3.79 5.39 -2.99
C THR A 37 4.78 5.05 -4.11
N ASN A 38 4.71 3.82 -4.61
CA ASN A 38 5.58 3.34 -5.68
C ASN A 38 5.05 3.66 -7.08
N TRP A 39 3.81 4.14 -7.21
CA TRP A 39 3.14 4.40 -8.47
C TRP A 39 2.20 5.61 -8.39
N LYS A 40 1.66 6.06 -9.55
CA LYS A 40 0.60 7.07 -9.64
C LYS A 40 -0.60 6.67 -8.77
N ALA A 41 -1.38 7.65 -8.31
CA ALA A 41 -2.61 7.41 -7.56
C ALA A 41 -3.56 6.47 -8.32
N GLN A 42 -4.02 5.42 -7.65
CA GLN A 42 -4.89 4.38 -8.21
C GLN A 42 -5.58 3.59 -7.11
N ALA A 43 -6.57 2.75 -7.45
CA ALA A 43 -7.34 1.98 -6.46
C ALA A 43 -6.47 1.07 -5.56
N ALA A 44 -5.32 0.58 -6.07
CA ALA A 44 -4.34 -0.17 -5.27
C ALA A 44 -3.67 0.65 -4.15
N HIS A 45 -3.93 1.95 -4.07
CA HIS A 45 -3.53 2.85 -2.98
C HIS A 45 -4.74 3.38 -2.19
N GLY A 46 -5.95 2.98 -2.57
CA GLY A 46 -7.20 3.59 -2.16
C GLY A 46 -7.42 3.68 -0.64
N GLY A 47 -6.99 2.66 0.11
CA GLY A 47 -7.11 2.67 1.57
C GLY A 47 -6.35 3.81 2.25
N PHE A 48 -5.20 4.21 1.72
CA PHE A 48 -4.43 5.34 2.26
C PHE A 48 -5.14 6.68 1.98
N TYR A 49 -5.68 6.85 0.77
CA TYR A 49 -6.51 8.00 0.42
C TYR A 49 -7.80 8.06 1.22
N GLN A 50 -8.43 6.90 1.46
CA GLN A 50 -9.62 6.80 2.32
C GLN A 50 -9.34 7.25 3.74
N ALA A 51 -8.19 6.84 4.32
CA ALA A 51 -7.81 7.27 5.67
C ALA A 51 -7.63 8.79 5.78
N ILE A 52 -7.20 9.47 4.70
CA ILE A 52 -7.14 10.93 4.64
C ILE A 52 -8.55 11.52 4.64
N VAL A 53 -9.42 11.11 3.70
CA VAL A 53 -10.72 11.75 3.51
C VAL A 53 -11.71 11.45 4.65
N ASP A 54 -11.56 10.32 5.34
CA ASP A 54 -12.32 9.95 6.54
C ASP A 54 -11.81 10.68 7.80
N GLY A 55 -10.68 11.39 7.69
CA GLY A 55 -10.00 11.98 8.82
C GLY A 55 -9.46 10.94 9.80
N THR A 56 -9.21 9.70 9.34
CA THR A 56 -8.72 8.62 10.21
C THR A 56 -7.32 8.93 10.70
N TYR A 57 -6.42 9.38 9.83
CA TYR A 57 -5.08 9.81 10.28
C TYR A 57 -5.16 10.96 11.29
N ASP A 58 -6.06 11.93 11.08
CA ASP A 58 -6.27 13.04 12.01
C ASP A 58 -6.70 12.57 13.41
N LYS A 59 -7.60 11.58 13.47
CA LYS A 59 -8.06 10.95 14.72
C LYS A 59 -6.93 10.24 15.46
N PHE A 60 -5.93 9.75 14.75
CA PHE A 60 -4.72 9.17 15.32
C PHE A 60 -3.61 10.22 15.60
N GLY A 61 -3.92 11.51 15.45
CA GLY A 61 -2.98 12.60 15.69
C GLY A 61 -1.92 12.76 14.61
N LEU A 62 -2.18 12.29 13.39
CA LEU A 62 -1.25 12.38 12.27
C LEU A 62 -1.76 13.34 11.19
N ALA A 63 -0.86 14.15 10.64
CA ALA A 63 -1.07 14.95 9.43
C ALA A 63 -0.30 14.26 8.28
N VAL A 64 -0.98 13.41 7.51
CA VAL A 64 -0.35 12.59 6.48
C VAL A 64 -0.36 13.30 5.13
N GLU A 65 0.82 13.39 4.51
CA GLU A 65 1.02 13.82 3.13
C GLU A 65 1.36 12.58 2.28
N ILE A 66 0.57 12.27 1.24
CA ILE A 66 0.89 11.23 0.27
C ILE A 66 1.70 11.85 -0.88
N ARG A 67 2.84 11.23 -1.22
CA ARG A 67 3.65 11.57 -2.40
C ARG A 67 3.57 10.44 -3.41
N PRO A 68 2.82 10.59 -4.49
CA PRO A 68 2.72 9.57 -5.52
C PRO A 68 4.07 9.28 -6.19
N GLY A 69 4.27 8.01 -6.58
CA GLY A 69 5.31 7.60 -7.50
C GLY A 69 4.84 7.68 -8.96
N GLY A 70 5.47 6.89 -9.81
CA GLY A 70 5.09 6.80 -11.22
C GLY A 70 6.20 6.21 -12.08
N PRO A 71 6.00 6.10 -13.41
CA PRO A 71 7.06 5.72 -14.32
C PRO A 71 8.28 6.63 -14.12
N GLN A 72 9.47 6.06 -13.97
CA GLN A 72 10.72 6.79 -13.75
C GLN A 72 10.85 7.54 -12.41
N VAL A 73 9.87 7.45 -11.51
CA VAL A 73 9.96 8.00 -10.15
C VAL A 73 10.40 6.90 -9.20
N ASN A 74 11.59 7.04 -8.61
CA ASN A 74 12.11 6.10 -7.62
C ASN A 74 12.11 6.76 -6.24
N ASN A 75 11.08 6.47 -5.45
CA ASN A 75 10.93 6.98 -4.07
C ASN A 75 11.73 6.16 -3.04
N ARG A 76 12.27 4.96 -3.39
CA ARG A 76 12.94 4.08 -2.44
C ARG A 76 14.13 4.72 -1.71
N PRO A 77 15.05 5.47 -2.36
CA PRO A 77 16.16 6.11 -1.68
C PRO A 77 15.77 7.21 -0.69
N LEU A 78 14.54 7.75 -0.81
CA LEU A 78 14.07 8.86 0.03
C LEU A 78 13.85 8.43 1.48
N LEU A 79 13.46 7.15 1.71
CA LEU A 79 13.20 6.64 3.05
C LEU A 79 14.47 6.55 3.91
N PRO A 80 15.53 5.85 3.52
CA PRO A 80 16.77 5.82 4.32
C PRO A 80 17.47 7.18 4.37
N ALA A 81 17.19 8.09 3.43
CA ALA A 81 17.69 9.47 3.46
C ALA A 81 16.89 10.40 4.38
N GLY A 82 15.85 9.90 5.08
CA GLY A 82 15.00 10.69 5.99
C GLY A 82 14.18 11.78 5.31
N ARG A 83 13.90 11.65 4.02
CA ARG A 83 13.09 12.60 3.23
C ARG A 83 11.61 12.26 3.23
N ILE A 84 11.26 11.05 3.62
CA ILE A 84 9.92 10.52 3.86
C ILE A 84 9.96 9.65 5.10
N ASP A 85 8.83 9.47 5.76
CA ASP A 85 8.70 8.68 6.99
C ASP A 85 8.29 7.24 6.71
N PHE A 86 7.44 7.07 5.70
CA PHE A 86 6.93 5.76 5.26
C PHE A 86 7.00 5.65 3.74
N LEU A 87 7.17 4.41 3.28
CA LEU A 87 7.21 4.07 1.85
C LEU A 87 6.29 2.88 1.59
N MET A 88 5.50 2.93 0.53
CA MET A 88 4.84 1.77 -0.02
C MET A 88 5.76 1.07 -1.01
N THR A 89 6.06 -0.21 -0.75
CA THR A 89 6.82 -1.05 -1.69
C THR A 89 5.92 -2.10 -2.35
N GLY A 90 6.36 -2.64 -3.49
CA GLY A 90 5.58 -3.60 -4.26
C GLY A 90 5.36 -4.90 -3.47
N ASN A 91 6.43 -5.64 -3.22
CA ASN A 91 6.37 -6.93 -2.54
C ASN A 91 7.65 -7.27 -1.76
N LEU A 92 7.70 -8.45 -1.15
CA LEU A 92 8.80 -8.88 -0.29
C LEU A 92 10.17 -8.94 -0.98
N LEU A 93 10.26 -9.08 -2.31
CA LEU A 93 11.55 -9.06 -3.00
C LEU A 93 12.30 -7.76 -2.74
N HIS A 94 11.57 -6.62 -2.72
CA HIS A 94 12.16 -5.33 -2.38
C HIS A 94 12.70 -5.29 -0.94
N SER A 95 11.95 -5.87 0.01
CA SER A 95 12.37 -5.93 1.42
C SER A 95 13.56 -6.89 1.62
N PHE A 96 13.60 -8.01 0.89
CA PHE A 96 14.77 -8.90 0.87
C PHE A 96 16.01 -8.19 0.32
N ASP A 97 15.88 -7.46 -0.78
CA ASP A 97 16.97 -6.70 -1.38
C ASP A 97 17.47 -5.60 -0.44
N ASN A 98 16.58 -4.91 0.28
CA ASN A 98 16.98 -3.92 1.27
C ASN A 98 17.86 -4.55 2.36
N VAL A 99 17.48 -5.73 2.89
CA VAL A 99 18.29 -6.44 3.90
C VAL A 99 19.60 -6.91 3.34
N LYS A 100 19.60 -7.52 2.15
CA LYS A 100 20.81 -7.98 1.43
C LYS A 100 21.82 -6.85 1.20
N GLN A 101 21.31 -5.64 0.88
CA GLN A 101 22.13 -4.46 0.61
C GLN A 101 22.48 -3.64 1.88
N GLY A 102 22.03 -4.08 3.07
CA GLY A 102 22.26 -3.38 4.32
C GLY A 102 21.48 -2.07 4.46
N VAL A 103 20.41 -1.85 3.66
CA VAL A 103 19.56 -0.67 3.77
C VAL A 103 18.77 -0.75 5.09
N PRO A 104 18.79 0.28 5.97
CA PRO A 104 18.24 0.18 7.33
C PRO A 104 16.73 0.42 7.38
N VAL A 105 15.97 -0.28 6.54
CA VAL A 105 14.51 -0.22 6.50
C VAL A 105 13.89 -1.56 6.91
N VAL A 106 12.62 -1.56 7.25
CA VAL A 106 11.87 -2.74 7.67
C VAL A 106 10.40 -2.59 7.26
N ALA A 107 9.77 -3.66 6.78
CA ALA A 107 8.34 -3.68 6.52
C ALA A 107 7.55 -3.89 7.82
N VAL A 108 6.53 -3.06 8.03
CA VAL A 108 5.73 -3.05 9.27
C VAL A 108 4.27 -3.47 9.05
N ALA A 109 3.81 -3.57 7.80
CA ALA A 109 2.49 -4.07 7.43
C ALA A 109 2.46 -4.51 5.97
N ALA A 110 1.54 -5.42 5.61
CA ALA A 110 1.27 -5.86 4.24
C ALA A 110 -0.22 -5.70 3.90
N MET A 111 -0.58 -4.65 3.19
CA MET A 111 -1.98 -4.38 2.88
C MET A 111 -2.58 -5.42 1.95
N PHE A 112 -1.78 -6.01 1.07
CA PHE A 112 -2.21 -7.04 0.15
C PHE A 112 -1.70 -8.42 0.58
N GLN A 113 -2.63 -9.34 0.74
CA GLN A 113 -2.36 -10.74 1.05
C GLN A 113 -1.94 -11.55 -0.17
N LYS A 114 -2.34 -11.11 -1.37
CA LYS A 114 -1.86 -11.63 -2.64
C LYS A 114 -1.24 -10.49 -3.45
N ASP A 115 -0.08 -10.77 -4.05
CA ASP A 115 0.51 -9.85 -5.02
C ASP A 115 -0.36 -9.86 -6.29
N PRO A 116 -0.85 -8.71 -6.77
CA PRO A 116 -1.62 -8.64 -8.00
C PRO A 116 -0.84 -8.91 -9.28
N GLN A 117 0.45 -9.23 -9.20
CA GLN A 117 1.25 -9.55 -10.38
C GLN A 117 0.65 -10.71 -11.16
N ALA A 118 0.42 -10.50 -12.44
CA ALA A 118 -0.25 -11.45 -13.32
C ALA A 118 0.42 -11.52 -14.70
N LEU A 119 0.12 -12.59 -15.41
CA LEU A 119 0.31 -12.70 -16.86
C LEU A 119 -1.05 -12.64 -17.55
N LEU A 120 -1.15 -11.81 -18.57
CA LEU A 120 -2.33 -11.65 -19.40
C LEU A 120 -2.13 -12.34 -20.74
N ALA A 121 -3.19 -12.92 -21.28
CA ALA A 121 -3.20 -13.52 -22.61
C ALA A 121 -4.49 -13.17 -23.36
N HIS A 122 -4.45 -13.26 -24.69
CA HIS A 122 -5.65 -13.16 -25.51
C HIS A 122 -6.50 -14.44 -25.38
N PRO A 123 -7.85 -14.33 -25.31
CA PRO A 123 -8.72 -15.48 -25.26
C PRO A 123 -8.69 -16.27 -26.57
N GLY A 124 -8.95 -17.58 -26.48
CA GLY A 124 -9.03 -18.46 -27.67
C GLY A 124 -7.68 -18.73 -28.34
N GLN A 125 -6.55 -18.44 -27.68
CA GLN A 125 -5.21 -18.68 -28.24
C GLN A 125 -4.50 -19.90 -27.65
N GLY A 126 -5.21 -20.70 -26.83
CA GLY A 126 -4.65 -21.85 -26.13
C GLY A 126 -3.88 -21.50 -24.85
N PHE A 127 -4.08 -20.30 -24.32
CA PHE A 127 -3.44 -19.79 -23.11
C PHE A 127 -4.40 -19.69 -21.92
N GLU A 128 -5.49 -20.43 -21.93
CA GLU A 128 -6.50 -20.49 -20.87
C GLU A 128 -5.98 -21.20 -19.60
N LYS A 129 -4.97 -22.07 -19.77
CA LYS A 129 -4.27 -22.72 -18.65
C LYS A 129 -2.91 -22.10 -18.44
N PHE A 130 -2.54 -21.89 -17.19
CA PHE A 130 -1.25 -21.27 -16.81
C PHE A 130 -0.04 -21.98 -17.41
N GLU A 131 -0.06 -23.32 -17.40
CA GLU A 131 1.04 -24.14 -17.90
C GLU A 131 1.29 -23.96 -19.42
N ALA A 132 0.27 -23.51 -20.15
CA ALA A 132 0.39 -23.26 -21.59
C ALA A 132 1.16 -21.97 -21.90
N LEU A 133 1.19 -21.01 -20.97
CA LEU A 133 1.84 -19.70 -21.14
C LEU A 133 3.33 -19.81 -21.48
N LYS A 134 4.02 -20.85 -20.98
CA LYS A 134 5.45 -21.07 -21.28
C LYS A 134 5.75 -21.31 -22.75
N SER A 135 4.73 -21.66 -23.55
CA SER A 135 4.85 -21.86 -25.01
C SER A 135 4.58 -20.57 -25.81
N ALA A 136 4.24 -19.47 -25.14
CA ALA A 136 4.03 -18.20 -25.82
C ALA A 136 5.32 -17.74 -26.52
N PRO A 137 5.25 -17.35 -27.80
CA PRO A 137 6.44 -16.90 -28.55
C PRO A 137 6.94 -15.53 -28.13
N ILE A 138 6.08 -14.75 -27.46
CA ILE A 138 6.38 -13.40 -26.98
C ILE A 138 5.84 -13.23 -25.57
N ALA A 139 6.71 -12.82 -24.66
CA ALA A 139 6.40 -12.42 -23.30
C ALA A 139 6.85 -10.96 -23.06
N LEU A 140 5.88 -10.07 -22.96
CA LEU A 140 6.11 -8.64 -22.73
C LEU A 140 6.27 -8.38 -21.23
N ILE A 141 7.50 -8.26 -20.77
CA ILE A 141 7.84 -8.15 -19.35
C ILE A 141 8.70 -6.91 -19.11
N ALA A 142 8.36 -6.10 -18.11
CA ALA A 142 9.14 -4.95 -17.70
C ALA A 142 10.50 -5.39 -17.11
N LYS A 143 11.48 -4.50 -17.18
CA LYS A 143 12.87 -4.82 -16.82
C LYS A 143 13.02 -5.36 -15.39
N ASP A 144 12.33 -4.77 -14.42
CA ASP A 144 12.34 -5.24 -13.03
C ASP A 144 11.73 -6.64 -12.89
N GLY A 145 10.66 -6.94 -13.59
CA GLY A 145 10.04 -8.26 -13.64
C GLY A 145 10.97 -9.34 -14.23
N GLN A 146 11.78 -8.98 -15.25
CA GLN A 146 12.74 -9.89 -15.87
C GLN A 146 13.83 -10.36 -14.88
N PHE A 147 14.25 -9.48 -13.97
CA PHE A 147 15.28 -9.79 -12.98
C PHE A 147 14.73 -10.33 -11.64
N THR A 148 13.41 -10.38 -11.49
CA THR A 148 12.74 -10.83 -10.26
C THR A 148 11.87 -12.07 -10.53
N TRP A 149 10.56 -11.93 -10.55
CA TRP A 149 9.62 -13.06 -10.63
C TRP A 149 9.69 -13.86 -11.94
N TRP A 150 10.23 -13.30 -13.03
CA TRP A 150 10.49 -14.06 -14.25
C TRP A 150 11.51 -15.17 -14.03
N GLN A 151 12.54 -14.94 -13.20
CA GLN A 151 13.51 -15.98 -12.85
C GLN A 151 12.83 -17.14 -12.11
N TRP A 152 11.89 -16.82 -11.21
CA TRP A 152 11.07 -17.82 -10.55
C TRP A 152 10.21 -18.59 -11.57
N LEU A 153 9.57 -17.93 -12.55
CA LEU A 153 8.82 -18.58 -13.61
C LEU A 153 9.70 -19.55 -14.45
N LYS A 154 10.94 -19.17 -14.74
CA LYS A 154 11.86 -20.02 -15.48
C LYS A 154 12.14 -21.31 -14.72
N VAL A 155 12.53 -21.18 -13.44
CA VAL A 155 12.94 -22.35 -12.65
C VAL A 155 11.76 -23.23 -12.25
N ARG A 156 10.64 -22.65 -11.88
CA ARG A 156 9.49 -23.39 -11.33
C ARG A 156 8.51 -23.86 -12.40
N HIS A 157 8.39 -23.14 -13.52
CA HIS A 157 7.35 -23.36 -14.54
C HIS A 157 7.89 -23.57 -15.95
N GLY A 158 9.23 -23.47 -16.15
CA GLY A 158 9.87 -23.76 -17.42
C GLY A 158 9.68 -22.68 -18.49
N PHE A 159 9.47 -21.43 -18.09
CA PHE A 159 9.51 -20.30 -19.01
C PHE A 159 10.93 -20.08 -19.56
N ARG A 160 11.05 -19.41 -20.71
CA ARG A 160 12.32 -19.25 -21.41
C ARG A 160 12.57 -17.81 -21.83
N ASP A 161 13.83 -17.37 -21.75
CA ASP A 161 14.25 -15.99 -22.05
C ASP A 161 14.08 -15.62 -23.53
N GLU A 162 14.06 -16.59 -24.45
CA GLU A 162 13.88 -16.33 -25.89
C GLU A 162 12.55 -15.64 -26.23
N ALA A 163 11.53 -15.87 -25.39
CA ALA A 163 10.23 -15.21 -25.51
C ALA A 163 10.23 -13.75 -25.02
N LEU A 164 11.19 -13.35 -24.17
CA LEU A 164 11.19 -12.03 -23.54
C LEU A 164 11.26 -10.88 -24.55
N ARG A 165 10.39 -9.91 -24.36
CA ARG A 165 10.43 -8.60 -25.01
C ARG A 165 10.16 -7.51 -23.98
N PRO A 166 10.73 -6.32 -24.15
CA PRO A 166 10.52 -5.21 -23.22
C PRO A 166 9.04 -4.80 -23.13
N TYR A 167 8.53 -4.64 -21.92
CA TYR A 167 7.27 -3.99 -21.65
C TYR A 167 7.54 -2.60 -21.04
N ASN A 168 7.10 -1.56 -21.74
CA ASN A 168 7.30 -0.17 -21.37
C ASN A 168 5.97 0.50 -20.95
N TYR A 169 5.09 -0.26 -20.30
CA TYR A 169 3.77 0.20 -19.82
C TYR A 169 2.88 0.71 -20.96
N ASN A 170 3.04 0.15 -22.17
CA ASN A 170 2.22 0.41 -23.33
C ASN A 170 1.58 -0.90 -23.82
N LEU A 171 0.26 -0.96 -23.88
CA LEU A 171 -0.49 -2.15 -24.29
C LEU A 171 -0.43 -2.43 -25.80
N GLY A 172 -0.05 -1.45 -26.63
CA GLY A 172 -0.07 -1.58 -28.10
C GLY A 172 0.57 -2.88 -28.63
N PRO A 173 1.79 -3.24 -28.20
CA PRO A 173 2.42 -4.49 -28.63
C PRO A 173 1.64 -5.76 -28.27
N PHE A 174 0.99 -5.79 -27.10
CA PHE A 174 0.12 -6.89 -26.67
C PHE A 174 -1.15 -6.94 -27.51
N LEU A 175 -1.83 -5.80 -27.68
CA LEU A 175 -3.08 -5.73 -28.45
C LEU A 175 -2.87 -6.11 -29.93
N ALA A 176 -1.71 -5.77 -30.49
CA ALA A 176 -1.36 -6.09 -31.87
C ALA A 176 -0.98 -7.56 -32.11
N ASN A 177 -0.62 -8.33 -31.07
CA ASN A 177 -0.15 -9.69 -31.19
C ASN A 177 -0.94 -10.66 -30.32
N LYS A 178 -1.88 -11.39 -30.93
CA LYS A 178 -2.76 -12.34 -30.22
C LYS A 178 -2.01 -13.51 -29.55
N ARG A 179 -0.77 -13.80 -29.99
CA ARG A 179 0.06 -14.88 -29.41
C ARG A 179 1.01 -14.38 -28.33
N ALA A 180 1.01 -13.07 -28.03
CA ALA A 180 1.78 -12.53 -26.93
C ALA A 180 1.10 -12.77 -25.59
N ILE A 181 1.92 -12.99 -24.55
CA ILE A 181 1.53 -12.82 -23.16
C ILE A 181 2.16 -11.53 -22.61
N GLN A 182 1.53 -10.93 -21.63
CA GLN A 182 2.00 -9.66 -21.05
C GLN A 182 1.92 -9.66 -19.55
N GLN A 183 2.92 -9.06 -18.92
CA GLN A 183 2.87 -8.64 -17.53
C GLN A 183 1.72 -7.67 -17.28
N GLY A 184 1.06 -7.81 -16.14
CA GLY A 184 0.07 -6.85 -15.66
C GLY A 184 -0.20 -7.00 -14.19
N TYR A 185 -0.86 -6.00 -13.65
CA TYR A 185 -1.49 -6.06 -12.33
C TYR A 185 -2.93 -6.50 -12.54
N SER A 186 -3.33 -7.63 -11.96
CA SER A 186 -4.64 -8.26 -12.19
C SER A 186 -5.83 -7.35 -11.87
N VAL A 187 -5.60 -6.29 -11.12
CA VAL A 187 -6.59 -5.29 -10.70
C VAL A 187 -6.52 -3.99 -11.51
N ALA A 188 -5.69 -3.92 -12.55
CA ALA A 188 -5.52 -2.71 -13.37
C ALA A 188 -5.50 -3.05 -14.87
N GLU A 189 -4.46 -3.72 -15.38
CA GLU A 189 -4.27 -3.98 -16.81
C GLU A 189 -5.46 -4.69 -17.49
N PRO A 190 -6.19 -5.65 -16.88
CA PRO A 190 -7.36 -6.23 -17.53
C PRO A 190 -8.42 -5.19 -17.91
N ILE A 191 -8.61 -4.15 -17.08
CA ILE A 191 -9.55 -3.06 -17.33
C ILE A 191 -9.10 -2.24 -18.55
N TYR A 192 -7.81 -1.94 -18.64
CA TYR A 192 -7.25 -1.20 -19.77
C TYR A 192 -7.27 -2.00 -21.07
N VAL A 193 -7.02 -3.34 -21.00
CA VAL A 193 -7.13 -4.23 -22.16
C VAL A 193 -8.57 -4.27 -22.66
N GLU A 194 -9.56 -4.39 -21.77
CA GLU A 194 -10.97 -4.37 -22.17
C GLU A 194 -11.36 -3.04 -22.83
N LYS A 195 -10.92 -1.92 -22.23
CA LYS A 195 -11.22 -0.56 -22.74
C LYS A 195 -10.58 -0.28 -24.11
N GLN A 196 -9.29 -0.64 -24.28
CA GLN A 196 -8.51 -0.31 -25.48
C GLN A 196 -8.60 -1.39 -26.56
N GLY A 197 -8.68 -2.65 -26.15
CA GLY A 197 -8.67 -3.81 -27.05
C GLY A 197 -10.04 -4.35 -27.38
N GLY A 198 -11.08 -4.00 -26.61
CA GLY A 198 -12.44 -4.49 -26.83
C GLY A 198 -12.67 -5.96 -26.45
N PHE A 199 -11.77 -6.56 -25.68
CA PHE A 199 -11.90 -7.96 -25.22
C PHE A 199 -11.44 -8.10 -23.77
N LYS A 200 -12.00 -9.10 -23.06
CA LYS A 200 -11.54 -9.49 -21.74
C LYS A 200 -10.33 -10.42 -21.87
N PRO A 201 -9.16 -10.06 -21.32
CA PRO A 201 -8.01 -10.95 -21.37
C PRO A 201 -8.20 -12.15 -20.44
N VAL A 202 -7.52 -13.26 -20.76
CA VAL A 202 -7.27 -14.33 -19.79
C VAL A 202 -6.25 -13.83 -18.79
N VAL A 203 -6.54 -13.93 -17.49
CA VAL A 203 -5.69 -13.42 -16.41
C VAL A 203 -5.18 -14.57 -15.56
N HIS A 204 -3.86 -14.69 -15.44
CA HIS A 204 -3.22 -15.67 -14.57
C HIS A 204 -2.50 -14.94 -13.44
N LEU A 205 -3.12 -14.92 -12.26
CA LEU A 205 -2.54 -14.32 -11.06
C LEU A 205 -1.39 -15.20 -10.54
N LEU A 206 -0.17 -14.69 -10.50
CA LEU A 206 1.00 -15.49 -10.11
C LEU A 206 0.90 -16.03 -8.68
N ALA A 207 0.20 -15.31 -7.78
CA ALA A 207 -0.06 -15.76 -6.42
C ALA A 207 -0.83 -17.09 -6.36
N ASP A 208 -1.71 -17.37 -7.33
CA ASP A 208 -2.47 -18.61 -7.39
C ASP A 208 -1.64 -19.80 -7.96
N HIS A 209 -0.43 -19.51 -8.46
CA HIS A 209 0.51 -20.48 -9.02
C HIS A 209 1.80 -20.61 -8.19
N GLY A 210 1.78 -20.14 -6.93
CA GLY A 210 2.88 -20.32 -5.97
C GLY A 210 3.80 -19.12 -5.78
N PHE A 211 3.54 -17.97 -6.42
CA PHE A 211 4.23 -16.72 -6.10
C PHE A 211 3.57 -16.07 -4.88
N SER A 212 3.77 -16.68 -3.71
CA SER A 212 2.99 -16.46 -2.47
C SER A 212 3.43 -15.25 -1.66
N THR A 213 4.01 -14.23 -2.28
CA THR A 213 4.48 -13.01 -1.59
C THR A 213 3.33 -12.16 -1.05
N TYR A 214 3.62 -11.41 0.00
CA TYR A 214 2.83 -10.23 0.38
C TYR A 214 3.14 -9.07 -0.56
N SER A 215 2.20 -8.12 -0.69
CA SER A 215 2.35 -6.94 -1.53
C SER A 215 1.78 -5.68 -0.88
N THR A 216 2.03 -4.52 -1.48
CA THR A 216 1.63 -3.22 -0.92
C THR A 216 2.08 -3.10 0.53
N LEU A 217 3.40 -3.31 0.72
CA LEU A 217 4.01 -3.25 2.04
C LEU A 217 4.19 -1.80 2.48
N ILE A 218 3.98 -1.54 3.76
CA ILE A 218 4.41 -0.29 4.40
C ILE A 218 5.80 -0.53 4.99
N GLU A 219 6.78 0.22 4.53
CA GLU A 219 8.15 0.24 5.06
C GLU A 219 8.43 1.55 5.80
N THR A 220 9.26 1.45 6.85
CA THR A 220 9.85 2.60 7.55
C THR A 220 11.29 2.26 7.95
N THR A 221 12.04 3.23 8.53
CA THR A 221 13.40 2.95 8.97
C THR A 221 13.42 2.18 10.30
N ARG A 222 14.45 1.33 10.50
CA ARG A 222 14.64 0.65 11.80
C ARG A 222 14.83 1.65 12.94
N GLU A 223 15.42 2.81 12.66
CA GLU A 223 15.57 3.90 13.61
C GLU A 223 14.21 4.45 14.05
N THR A 224 13.29 4.68 13.10
CA THR A 224 11.91 5.12 13.40
C THR A 224 11.18 4.10 14.26
N VAL A 225 11.29 2.81 13.92
CA VAL A 225 10.71 1.72 14.73
C VAL A 225 11.27 1.69 16.16
N ALA A 226 12.56 1.92 16.32
CA ALA A 226 13.21 1.90 17.64
C ALA A 226 12.89 3.14 18.49
N LYS A 227 12.90 4.34 17.88
CA LYS A 227 12.75 5.61 18.60
C LYS A 227 11.31 6.10 18.71
N ARG A 228 10.44 5.73 17.76
CA ARG A 228 9.06 6.24 17.64
C ARG A 228 8.05 5.12 17.34
N PRO A 229 8.02 4.03 18.14
CA PRO A 229 7.15 2.88 17.85
C PRO A 229 5.65 3.24 17.86
N GLU A 230 5.22 4.17 18.72
CA GLU A 230 3.83 4.65 18.77
C GLU A 230 3.44 5.40 17.48
N TYR A 231 4.35 6.18 16.92
CA TYR A 231 4.13 6.88 15.66
C TYR A 231 3.92 5.87 14.50
N VAL A 232 4.75 4.83 14.45
CA VAL A 232 4.60 3.74 13.47
C VAL A 232 3.26 3.02 13.67
N GLN A 233 2.90 2.70 14.92
CA GLN A 233 1.64 2.04 15.22
C GLN A 233 0.43 2.87 14.80
N LYS A 234 0.41 4.18 15.10
CA LYS A 234 -0.65 5.10 14.68
C LYS A 234 -0.84 5.11 13.17
N PHE A 235 0.28 5.17 12.43
CA PHE A 235 0.23 5.18 10.96
C PHE A 235 -0.31 3.85 10.41
N VAL A 236 0.16 2.73 10.93
CA VAL A 236 -0.28 1.38 10.50
C VAL A 236 -1.75 1.17 10.82
N ASP A 237 -2.20 1.43 12.06
CA ASP A 237 -3.58 1.23 12.48
C ASP A 237 -4.55 2.11 11.67
N ALA A 238 -4.21 3.39 11.46
CA ALA A 238 -5.01 4.30 10.64
C ALA A 238 -5.07 3.86 9.18
N SER A 239 -3.96 3.36 8.62
CA SER A 239 -3.93 2.80 7.27
C SER A 239 -4.81 1.55 7.14
N ILE A 240 -4.75 0.63 8.11
CA ILE A 240 -5.61 -0.57 8.14
C ILE A 240 -7.09 -0.18 8.14
N LEU A 241 -7.48 0.80 8.99
CA LEU A 241 -8.86 1.28 9.04
C LEU A 241 -9.29 1.95 7.73
N GLY A 242 -8.39 2.72 7.11
CA GLY A 242 -8.62 3.29 5.78
C GLY A 242 -8.84 2.21 4.72
N TRP A 243 -8.06 1.15 4.72
CA TRP A 243 -8.26 0.01 3.81
C TRP A 243 -9.57 -0.72 4.08
N ALA A 244 -9.93 -0.95 5.34
CA ALA A 244 -11.22 -1.56 5.70
C ALA A 244 -12.40 -0.70 5.21
N SER A 245 -12.32 0.63 5.37
CA SER A 245 -13.32 1.59 4.90
C SER A 245 -13.37 1.63 3.37
N TYR A 246 -12.22 1.69 2.67
CA TYR A 246 -12.15 1.72 1.21
C TYR A 246 -12.74 0.46 0.56
N MET A 247 -12.45 -0.70 1.13
CA MET A 247 -12.98 -1.96 0.61
C MET A 247 -14.49 -2.13 0.84
N ASN A 248 -15.04 -1.60 1.94
CA ASN A 248 -16.41 -1.95 2.36
C ASN A 248 -17.37 -0.75 2.49
N GLY A 249 -16.85 0.48 2.52
CA GLY A 249 -17.61 1.71 2.70
C GLY A 249 -17.79 2.53 1.42
N ASP A 250 -18.23 3.77 1.61
CA ASP A 250 -18.28 4.78 0.55
C ASP A 250 -16.89 5.32 0.27
N ARG A 251 -16.42 5.13 -0.96
CA ARG A 251 -15.11 5.55 -1.42
C ARG A 251 -15.12 6.74 -2.37
N SER A 252 -16.26 7.35 -2.57
CA SER A 252 -16.45 8.46 -3.54
C SER A 252 -15.46 9.60 -3.32
N ARG A 253 -15.24 10.00 -2.06
CA ARG A 253 -14.30 11.07 -1.70
C ARG A 253 -12.84 10.67 -1.91
N ALA A 254 -12.47 9.42 -1.62
CA ALA A 254 -11.13 8.90 -1.86
C ALA A 254 -10.87 8.80 -3.37
N ASN A 255 -11.84 8.30 -4.14
CA ASN A 255 -11.76 8.25 -5.60
C ASN A 255 -11.59 9.66 -6.19
N ALA A 256 -12.39 10.64 -5.74
CA ALA A 256 -12.26 12.03 -6.19
C ALA A 256 -10.85 12.62 -5.92
N LEU A 257 -10.27 12.30 -4.75
CA LEU A 257 -8.90 12.75 -4.42
C LEU A 257 -7.86 12.07 -5.32
N MET A 258 -7.99 10.76 -5.57
CA MET A 258 -7.09 10.04 -6.48
C MET A 258 -7.18 10.56 -7.92
N LEU A 259 -8.37 10.86 -8.42
CA LEU A 259 -8.57 11.42 -9.77
C LEU A 259 -7.97 12.83 -9.91
N LYS A 260 -7.96 13.62 -8.83
CA LYS A 260 -7.27 14.92 -8.82
C LYS A 260 -5.76 14.76 -9.00
N GLU A 261 -5.16 13.73 -8.42
CA GLU A 261 -3.72 13.45 -8.50
C GLU A 261 -3.33 12.65 -9.76
N ASN A 262 -4.27 11.87 -10.30
CA ASN A 262 -4.10 11.09 -11.52
C ASN A 262 -5.31 11.22 -12.45
N PRO A 263 -5.40 12.30 -13.23
CA PRO A 263 -6.53 12.57 -14.11
C PRO A 263 -6.61 11.63 -15.34
N GLU A 264 -5.64 10.74 -15.51
CA GLU A 264 -5.68 9.72 -16.58
C GLU A 264 -6.67 8.58 -16.25
N MET A 265 -7.12 8.47 -14.99
CA MET A 265 -8.08 7.45 -14.54
C MET A 265 -9.52 7.96 -14.56
N THR A 266 -10.47 7.03 -14.47
CA THR A 266 -11.90 7.30 -14.31
C THR A 266 -12.46 6.68 -13.04
N VAL A 267 -13.64 7.11 -12.60
CA VAL A 267 -14.34 6.50 -11.45
C VAL A 267 -14.64 5.03 -11.73
N GLU A 268 -15.07 4.72 -12.95
CA GLU A 268 -15.42 3.36 -13.39
C GLU A 268 -14.20 2.42 -13.30
N GLU A 269 -13.02 2.89 -13.68
CA GLU A 269 -11.76 2.12 -13.57
C GLU A 269 -11.39 1.87 -12.10
N LEU A 270 -11.54 2.87 -11.23
CA LEU A 270 -11.29 2.72 -9.80
C LEU A 270 -12.26 1.71 -9.16
N GLU A 271 -13.55 1.78 -9.49
CA GLU A 271 -14.56 0.85 -8.97
C GLU A 271 -14.37 -0.57 -9.51
N ALA A 272 -14.06 -0.73 -10.80
CA ALA A 272 -13.74 -2.01 -11.39
C ALA A 272 -12.51 -2.65 -10.72
N SER A 273 -11.47 -1.86 -10.42
CA SER A 273 -10.29 -2.32 -9.71
C SER A 273 -10.63 -2.82 -8.30
N VAL A 274 -11.48 -2.12 -7.55
CA VAL A 274 -11.96 -2.57 -6.23
C VAL A 274 -12.75 -3.88 -6.34
N ALA A 275 -13.61 -4.01 -7.36
CA ALA A 275 -14.36 -5.24 -7.59
C ALA A 275 -13.41 -6.44 -7.86
N LEU A 276 -12.35 -6.23 -8.66
CA LEU A 276 -11.32 -7.23 -8.91
C LEU A 276 -10.52 -7.57 -7.64
N MET A 277 -10.14 -6.58 -6.83
CA MET A 277 -9.46 -6.81 -5.55
C MET A 277 -10.28 -7.72 -4.63
N LYS A 278 -11.60 -7.49 -4.55
CA LYS A 278 -12.53 -8.33 -3.78
C LYS A 278 -12.65 -9.74 -4.35
N ALA A 279 -12.92 -9.85 -5.64
CA ALA A 279 -13.11 -11.14 -6.32
C ALA A 279 -11.90 -12.06 -6.19
N GLN A 280 -10.69 -11.48 -6.22
CA GLN A 280 -9.43 -12.22 -6.15
C GLN A 280 -8.91 -12.39 -4.71
N GLY A 281 -9.55 -11.77 -3.72
CA GLY A 281 -9.10 -11.79 -2.33
C GLY A 281 -7.73 -11.13 -2.15
N ILE A 282 -7.48 -10.01 -2.81
CA ILE A 282 -6.17 -9.34 -2.76
C ILE A 282 -5.88 -8.82 -1.35
N VAL A 283 -6.88 -8.18 -0.71
CA VAL A 283 -6.73 -7.51 0.60
C VAL A 283 -7.15 -8.41 1.76
N ASP A 284 -8.28 -9.12 1.61
CA ASP A 284 -9.04 -9.76 2.70
C ASP A 284 -8.99 -11.30 2.67
N SER A 285 -7.94 -11.87 2.10
CA SER A 285 -7.69 -13.32 2.11
C SER A 285 -6.58 -13.69 3.11
N GLY A 286 -6.17 -14.96 3.09
CA GLY A 286 -5.05 -15.44 3.90
C GLY A 286 -5.15 -15.06 5.37
N GLU A 287 -4.06 -14.59 5.92
CA GLU A 287 -3.93 -14.20 7.33
C GLU A 287 -4.81 -13.01 7.71
N ALA A 288 -5.19 -12.16 6.74
CA ALA A 288 -6.07 -11.02 7.03
C ALA A 288 -7.46 -11.45 7.52
N ARG A 289 -7.94 -12.64 7.16
CA ARG A 289 -9.24 -13.16 7.61
C ARG A 289 -9.31 -13.39 9.11
N THR A 290 -8.20 -13.72 9.74
CA THR A 290 -8.12 -14.03 11.17
C THR A 290 -7.45 -12.96 12.00
N ASN A 291 -6.51 -12.22 11.40
CA ASN A 291 -5.64 -11.30 12.11
C ASN A 291 -5.86 -9.83 11.73
N GLY A 292 -6.70 -9.56 10.72
CA GLY A 292 -6.98 -8.21 10.19
C GLY A 292 -6.11 -7.83 9.00
N ILE A 293 -6.55 -6.83 8.25
CA ILE A 293 -5.79 -6.24 7.15
C ILE A 293 -4.41 -5.83 7.66
N GLY A 294 -3.41 -5.94 6.82
CA GLY A 294 -2.02 -5.64 7.19
C GLY A 294 -1.24 -6.85 7.76
N ALA A 295 -1.93 -7.97 8.02
CA ALA A 295 -1.34 -9.16 8.65
C ALA A 295 -0.15 -9.73 7.88
N MET A 296 0.84 -10.23 8.64
CA MET A 296 2.03 -10.93 8.13
C MET A 296 2.37 -12.14 9.00
N ASN A 297 2.85 -13.20 8.34
CA ASN A 297 3.25 -14.45 8.98
C ASN A 297 4.71 -14.78 8.65
N ALA A 298 5.52 -14.98 9.66
CA ALA A 298 6.95 -15.28 9.50
C ALA A 298 7.22 -16.60 8.74
N ALA A 299 6.39 -17.63 8.94
CA ALA A 299 6.52 -18.90 8.22
C ALA A 299 6.31 -18.69 6.71
N ARG A 300 5.26 -17.97 6.32
CA ARG A 300 5.00 -17.67 4.91
C ARG A 300 6.11 -16.83 4.28
N ILE A 301 6.68 -15.88 5.01
CA ILE A 301 7.82 -15.07 4.53
C ILE A 301 9.03 -15.97 4.29
N LYS A 302 9.29 -16.90 5.22
CA LYS A 302 10.37 -17.87 5.06
C LYS A 302 10.14 -18.79 3.87
N ASP A 303 8.94 -19.35 3.72
CA ASP A 303 8.57 -20.22 2.59
C ASP A 303 8.74 -19.49 1.26
N PHE A 304 8.32 -18.23 1.19
CA PHE A 304 8.52 -17.41 -0.02
C PHE A 304 10.02 -17.17 -0.29
N TYR A 305 10.81 -16.85 0.74
CA TYR A 305 12.25 -16.71 0.59
C TYR A 305 12.93 -17.99 0.10
N ASP A 306 12.58 -19.14 0.68
CA ASP A 306 13.12 -20.44 0.29
C ASP A 306 12.78 -20.77 -1.19
N ASN A 307 11.58 -20.44 -1.64
CA ASN A 307 11.18 -20.54 -3.05
C ASN A 307 12.06 -19.65 -3.96
N MET A 308 12.41 -18.45 -3.50
CA MET A 308 13.27 -17.53 -4.27
C MET A 308 14.74 -18.00 -4.26
N VAL A 309 15.20 -18.63 -3.20
CA VAL A 309 16.51 -19.32 -3.16
C VAL A 309 16.55 -20.46 -4.17
N GLN A 310 15.50 -21.32 -4.19
CA GLN A 310 15.39 -22.41 -5.18
C GLN A 310 15.33 -21.89 -6.62
N ALA A 311 14.74 -20.72 -6.84
CA ALA A 311 14.70 -20.04 -8.14
C ALA A 311 16.03 -19.33 -8.50
N GLY A 312 17.03 -19.35 -7.62
CA GLY A 312 18.34 -18.76 -7.86
C GLY A 312 18.41 -17.24 -7.73
N LEU A 313 17.38 -16.58 -7.16
CA LEU A 313 17.37 -15.15 -6.91
C LEU A 313 18.25 -14.78 -5.71
N TYR A 314 18.30 -15.64 -4.72
CA TYR A 314 19.08 -15.47 -3.49
C TYR A 314 19.88 -16.74 -3.19
N LYS A 315 20.94 -16.60 -2.40
CA LYS A 315 21.63 -17.74 -1.78
C LYS A 315 21.00 -18.04 -0.43
N ALA A 316 21.03 -19.28 0.00
CA ALA A 316 20.58 -19.67 1.34
C ALA A 316 21.34 -18.86 2.41
N GLY A 317 20.61 -18.24 3.34
CA GLY A 317 21.18 -17.40 4.41
C GLY A 317 21.69 -16.02 3.98
N GLU A 318 21.53 -15.62 2.71
CA GLU A 318 21.95 -14.29 2.22
C GLU A 318 21.13 -13.15 2.80
N VAL A 319 19.88 -13.42 3.19
CA VAL A 319 18.94 -12.46 3.79
C VAL A 319 18.63 -12.87 5.22
N ASP A 320 18.93 -11.99 6.17
CA ASP A 320 18.49 -12.14 7.56
C ASP A 320 17.00 -11.84 7.67
N LEU A 321 16.16 -12.89 7.68
CA LEU A 321 14.71 -12.77 7.67
C LEU A 321 14.15 -12.04 8.91
N ALA A 322 14.85 -12.05 10.04
CA ALA A 322 14.46 -11.28 11.23
C ALA A 322 14.52 -9.77 11.01
N LYS A 323 15.22 -9.34 9.95
CA LYS A 323 15.34 -7.94 9.56
C LYS A 323 14.38 -7.52 8.45
N VAL A 324 13.64 -8.40 7.83
CA VAL A 324 12.76 -8.11 6.69
C VAL A 324 11.48 -7.43 7.15
N VAL A 325 10.86 -7.95 8.18
CA VAL A 325 9.56 -7.48 8.70
C VAL A 325 9.59 -7.30 10.21
N ASP A 326 8.74 -6.40 10.70
CA ASP A 326 8.42 -6.26 12.11
C ASP A 326 6.92 -6.43 12.34
N THR A 327 6.52 -7.61 12.75
CA THR A 327 5.10 -7.98 12.92
C THR A 327 4.45 -7.43 14.20
N ARG A 328 5.19 -6.72 15.05
CA ARG A 328 4.64 -6.11 16.29
C ARG A 328 3.52 -5.10 16.00
N PHE A 329 3.52 -4.49 14.82
CA PHE A 329 2.56 -3.44 14.43
C PHE A 329 1.28 -3.98 13.79
N VAL A 330 1.21 -5.27 13.48
CA VAL A 330 0.08 -5.93 12.79
C VAL A 330 -0.44 -7.15 13.57
N ASN A 331 -1.34 -7.94 12.98
CA ASN A 331 -1.94 -9.14 13.61
C ASN A 331 -2.76 -8.83 14.88
N ARG A 332 -3.29 -7.62 14.98
CA ARG A 332 -4.00 -7.09 16.16
C ARG A 332 -5.50 -6.99 15.94
N LYS A 333 -6.02 -7.54 14.85
CA LYS A 333 -7.45 -7.53 14.48
C LYS A 333 -8.05 -6.12 14.37
N VAL A 334 -7.23 -5.11 14.05
CA VAL A 334 -7.68 -3.74 13.83
C VAL A 334 -8.71 -3.73 12.69
N GLY A 335 -9.85 -3.07 12.91
CA GLY A 335 -10.95 -3.01 11.92
C GLY A 335 -11.73 -4.30 11.73
N MET A 336 -11.42 -5.39 12.45
CA MET A 336 -12.21 -6.63 12.40
C MET A 336 -13.39 -6.57 13.38
N GLY A 337 -14.59 -6.73 12.82
CA GLY A 337 -15.77 -7.08 13.56
C GLY A 337 -16.08 -6.23 14.79
N THR A 338 -16.54 -5.07 14.57
CA THR A 338 -17.59 -4.43 15.35
C THR A 338 -18.18 -3.35 14.44
N GLY A 339 -19.47 -3.39 14.15
CA GLY A 339 -20.18 -2.19 13.69
C GLY A 339 -20.14 -1.07 14.75
N LYS A 340 -19.13 -1.08 15.61
CA LYS A 340 -18.82 -0.05 16.58
C LYS A 340 -17.46 0.54 16.20
N SER A 341 -17.51 1.79 15.76
CA SER A 341 -16.36 2.70 15.65
C SER A 341 -15.34 2.42 16.76
N LEU A 342 -14.11 2.02 16.38
CA LEU A 342 -12.98 2.13 17.28
C LEU A 342 -12.84 3.63 17.61
N ARG A 343 -13.25 4.02 18.79
CA ARG A 343 -12.92 5.34 19.33
C ARG A 343 -11.45 5.30 19.69
N PRO A 344 -10.70 6.39 19.42
CA PRO A 344 -9.31 6.52 19.80
C PRO A 344 -9.12 6.47 21.31
#